data_daf6ed2c223da2e3cdb6766377fe2357
#
_entry.id   daf6ed2c223da2e3cdb6766377fe2357
#
_cell.length_a   1.000
_cell.length_b   1.000
_cell.length_c   1.000
_cell.angle_alpha   90.00
_cell.angle_beta   90.00
_cell.angle_gamma   90.00
#
_symmetry.space_group_name_H-M   'P 1'
#
loop_
_entity.id
_entity.type
_entity.pdbx_description
1 polymer ?
#
loop_
_entity_poly.entity_id
_entity_poly.type
_entity_poly.pdbx_seq_one_letter_code
_entity_poly.pdbx_strand_id
1 'polypeptide(L)'
;MVGRFSRLVVAMTVRMPKWFVGWVSRRYVAGKTIEDAVKVMHRLSSEGACFTIDVLGEEISTMEEANFFLEEYKRVITAITDNKFDAALSIKPTAFGILLDRELGMQNIESIVRLAKDHDMFVRLDMEDHRVTDDTIQVMLDMHEKGLENVGVVLQGRLFRSLSDIEAVSYTHLRAHETPRH
;
A
#
# COMPACT_ATOMS: atom_id res chain seq x y z
N MET A 1 -26.83 -12.54 -9.47
CA MET A 1 -26.73 -13.87 -10.15
C MET A 1 -25.55 -13.83 -11.12
N VAL A 2 -24.47 -14.53 -10.81
CA VAL A 2 -23.33 -14.66 -11.74
C VAL A 2 -23.79 -15.58 -12.88
N GLY A 3 -23.85 -15.06 -14.10
CA GLY A 3 -24.34 -15.78 -15.28
C GLY A 3 -23.49 -17.02 -15.58
N ARG A 4 -24.09 -18.05 -16.25
CA ARG A 4 -23.37 -19.29 -16.67
C ARG A 4 -22.13 -18.98 -17.49
N PHE A 5 -22.14 -17.89 -18.26
CA PHE A 5 -20.99 -17.40 -19.03
C PHE A 5 -19.83 -16.94 -18.14
N SER A 6 -20.10 -16.21 -17.06
CA SER A 6 -19.05 -15.77 -16.11
C SER A 6 -18.38 -16.95 -15.42
N ARG A 7 -19.14 -18.01 -15.06
CA ARG A 7 -18.58 -19.24 -14.47
C ARG A 7 -17.67 -19.98 -15.44
N LEU A 8 -18.02 -20.01 -16.72
CA LEU A 8 -17.18 -20.62 -17.76
C LEU A 8 -15.88 -19.85 -17.93
N VAL A 9 -15.96 -18.51 -17.99
CA VAL A 9 -14.78 -17.64 -18.10
C VAL A 9 -13.85 -17.86 -16.90
N VAL A 10 -14.37 -17.85 -15.68
CA VAL A 10 -13.58 -18.10 -14.44
C VAL A 10 -12.93 -19.49 -14.50
N ALA A 11 -13.69 -20.53 -14.87
CA ALA A 11 -13.15 -21.89 -14.96
C ALA A 11 -12.03 -22.04 -16.03
N MET A 12 -12.14 -21.31 -17.13
CA MET A 12 -11.08 -21.25 -18.16
C MET A 12 -9.86 -20.50 -17.66
N THR A 13 -10.06 -19.36 -16.98
CA THR A 13 -8.96 -18.53 -16.45
C THR A 13 -8.14 -19.28 -15.40
N VAL A 14 -8.80 -19.98 -14.47
CA VAL A 14 -8.15 -20.79 -13.41
C VAL A 14 -7.31 -21.94 -14.00
N ARG A 15 -7.69 -22.46 -15.16
CA ARG A 15 -6.98 -23.55 -15.85
C ARG A 15 -5.91 -23.10 -16.84
N MET A 16 -5.75 -21.80 -17.04
CA MET A 16 -4.72 -21.30 -17.95
C MET A 16 -3.31 -21.66 -17.46
N PRO A 17 -2.43 -22.12 -18.35
CA PRO A 17 -1.04 -22.39 -18.00
C PRO A 17 -0.35 -21.12 -17.49
N LYS A 18 0.44 -21.23 -16.42
CA LYS A 18 1.16 -20.09 -15.80
C LYS A 18 2.02 -19.31 -16.80
N TRP A 19 2.62 -19.99 -17.78
CA TRP A 19 3.42 -19.33 -18.82
C TRP A 19 2.59 -18.40 -19.70
N PHE A 20 1.35 -18.81 -20.04
CA PHE A 20 0.44 -17.99 -20.86
C PHE A 20 -0.05 -16.77 -20.08
N VAL A 21 -0.46 -16.97 -18.83
CA VAL A 21 -0.82 -15.85 -17.93
C VAL A 21 0.35 -14.88 -17.78
N GLY A 22 1.57 -15.40 -17.55
CA GLY A 22 2.78 -14.58 -17.47
C GLY A 22 3.10 -13.83 -18.77
N TRP A 23 2.81 -14.41 -19.94
CA TRP A 23 2.99 -13.73 -21.21
C TRP A 23 2.00 -12.59 -21.41
N VAL A 24 0.72 -12.80 -21.12
CA VAL A 24 -0.33 -11.78 -21.22
C VAL A 24 -0.11 -10.64 -20.20
N SER A 25 0.29 -10.98 -18.98
CA SER A 25 0.47 -10.02 -17.91
C SER A 25 1.74 -9.17 -18.01
N ARG A 26 2.71 -9.53 -18.87
CA ARG A 26 3.98 -8.78 -19.05
C ARG A 26 3.78 -7.27 -19.29
N ARG A 27 2.65 -6.89 -19.83
CA ARG A 27 2.33 -5.49 -20.09
C ARG A 27 1.96 -4.72 -18.82
N TYR A 28 1.48 -5.43 -17.79
CA TYR A 28 0.92 -4.86 -16.57
C TYR A 28 1.71 -5.20 -15.31
N VAL A 29 2.61 -6.18 -15.40
CA VAL A 29 3.43 -6.66 -14.29
C VAL A 29 4.89 -6.35 -14.60
N ALA A 30 5.50 -5.52 -13.76
CA ALA A 30 6.90 -5.12 -13.92
C ALA A 30 7.87 -6.31 -13.83
N GLY A 31 7.59 -7.28 -12.96
CA GLY A 31 8.39 -8.45 -12.70
C GLY A 31 8.06 -9.05 -11.35
N LYS A 32 8.99 -9.83 -10.81
CA LYS A 32 8.81 -10.51 -9.52
C LYS A 32 9.74 -9.99 -8.43
N THR A 33 10.66 -9.10 -8.77
CA THR A 33 11.70 -8.61 -7.88
C THR A 33 11.72 -7.09 -7.85
N ILE A 34 12.33 -6.52 -6.82
CA ILE A 34 12.55 -5.07 -6.70
C ILE A 34 13.37 -4.57 -7.89
N GLU A 35 14.37 -5.32 -8.34
CA GLU A 35 15.21 -4.95 -9.48
C GLU A 35 14.41 -4.86 -10.79
N ASP A 36 13.41 -5.73 -10.98
CA ASP A 36 12.50 -5.64 -12.13
C ASP A 36 11.61 -4.40 -12.04
N ALA A 37 11.09 -4.09 -10.85
CA ALA A 37 10.31 -2.89 -10.61
C ALA A 37 11.16 -1.63 -10.88
N VAL A 38 12.39 -1.56 -10.35
CA VAL A 38 13.34 -0.45 -10.57
C VAL A 38 13.59 -0.20 -12.05
N LYS A 39 13.79 -1.24 -12.87
CA LYS A 39 13.95 -1.08 -14.34
C LYS A 39 12.75 -0.42 -14.99
N VAL A 40 11.53 -0.82 -14.59
CA VAL A 40 10.29 -0.22 -15.12
C VAL A 40 10.13 1.21 -14.63
N MET A 41 10.43 1.47 -13.37
CA MET A 41 10.37 2.81 -12.77
C MET A 41 11.34 3.78 -13.47
N HIS A 42 12.58 3.37 -13.78
CA HIS A 42 13.51 4.20 -14.55
C HIS A 42 12.94 4.60 -15.92
N ARG A 43 12.34 3.64 -16.63
CA ARG A 43 11.72 3.93 -17.91
C ARG A 43 10.57 4.94 -17.79
N LEU A 44 9.64 4.69 -16.85
CA LEU A 44 8.48 5.55 -16.66
C LEU A 44 8.86 6.92 -16.06
N SER A 45 9.86 6.98 -15.20
CA SER A 45 10.38 8.23 -14.64
C SER A 45 10.94 9.15 -15.74
N SER A 46 11.57 8.57 -16.78
CA SER A 46 12.01 9.35 -17.95
C SER A 46 10.85 9.95 -18.76
N GLU A 47 9.63 9.44 -18.57
CA GLU A 47 8.39 9.96 -19.16
C GLU A 47 7.66 10.93 -18.19
N GLY A 48 8.23 11.24 -17.03
CA GLY A 48 7.67 12.16 -16.03
C GLY A 48 6.68 11.50 -15.05
N ALA A 49 6.68 10.18 -14.91
CA ALA A 49 5.81 9.49 -13.97
C ALA A 49 6.33 9.61 -12.53
N CYS A 50 5.41 9.80 -11.57
CA CYS A 50 5.59 9.54 -10.15
C CYS A 50 4.92 8.21 -9.78
N PHE A 51 5.27 7.66 -8.62
CA PHE A 51 4.89 6.29 -8.27
C PHE A 51 4.19 6.21 -6.92
N THR A 52 3.32 5.22 -6.79
CA THR A 52 2.88 4.68 -5.50
C THR A 52 3.25 3.21 -5.47
N ILE A 53 4.02 2.80 -4.47
CA ILE A 53 4.57 1.45 -4.37
C ILE A 53 3.84 0.68 -3.26
N ASP A 54 3.33 -0.48 -3.61
CA ASP A 54 2.72 -1.45 -2.71
C ASP A 54 3.45 -2.80 -2.82
N VAL A 55 3.78 -3.41 -1.70
CA VAL A 55 4.27 -4.80 -1.63
C VAL A 55 3.07 -5.70 -1.52
N LEU A 56 2.81 -6.49 -2.56
CA LEU A 56 1.63 -7.36 -2.63
C LEU A 56 1.61 -8.38 -1.49
N GLY A 57 0.55 -8.37 -0.71
CA GLY A 57 0.25 -9.29 0.37
C GLY A 57 -0.67 -8.64 1.38
N GLU A 58 -1.53 -9.45 1.97
CA GLU A 58 -2.51 -9.09 2.99
C GLU A 58 -2.91 -10.34 3.78
N GLU A 59 -3.59 -10.16 4.93
CA GLU A 59 -4.12 -11.25 5.74
C GLU A 59 -3.08 -12.32 6.11
N ILE A 60 -1.96 -11.89 6.65
CA ILE A 60 -0.90 -12.76 7.15
C ILE A 60 -1.40 -13.62 8.33
N SER A 61 -0.73 -14.76 8.53
CA SER A 61 -1.10 -15.74 9.55
C SER A 61 -0.11 -15.80 10.73
N THR A 62 1.07 -15.23 10.57
CA THR A 62 2.14 -15.24 11.58
C THR A 62 2.88 -13.90 11.64
N MET A 63 3.50 -13.61 12.79
CA MET A 63 4.33 -12.41 12.95
C MET A 63 5.65 -12.48 12.16
N GLU A 64 6.11 -13.67 11.78
CA GLU A 64 7.24 -13.85 10.86
C GLU A 64 6.90 -13.31 9.47
N GLU A 65 5.65 -13.50 9.02
CA GLU A 65 5.17 -12.90 7.77
C GLU A 65 5.09 -11.38 7.88
N ALA A 66 4.67 -10.82 9.04
CA ALA A 66 4.72 -9.37 9.26
C ALA A 66 6.14 -8.81 9.17
N ASN A 67 7.11 -9.50 9.79
CA ASN A 67 8.52 -9.13 9.70
C ASN A 67 9.05 -9.20 8.26
N PHE A 68 8.60 -10.18 7.47
CA PHE A 68 8.95 -10.25 6.04
C PHE A 68 8.48 -8.99 5.30
N PHE A 69 7.23 -8.58 5.47
CA PHE A 69 6.72 -7.35 4.85
C PHE A 69 7.47 -6.11 5.34
N LEU A 70 7.75 -6.03 6.63
CA LEU A 70 8.53 -4.94 7.21
C LEU A 70 9.90 -4.79 6.52
N GLU A 71 10.63 -5.90 6.34
CA GLU A 71 11.94 -5.89 5.68
C GLU A 71 11.82 -5.58 4.18
N GLU A 72 10.79 -6.09 3.49
CA GLU A 72 10.56 -5.77 2.08
C GLU A 72 10.27 -4.27 1.88
N TYR A 73 9.47 -3.63 2.73
CA TYR A 73 9.25 -2.19 2.65
C TYR A 73 10.52 -1.37 2.94
N LYS A 74 11.38 -1.80 3.86
CA LYS A 74 12.71 -1.16 4.06
C LYS A 74 13.57 -1.25 2.80
N ARG A 75 13.57 -2.40 2.12
CA ARG A 75 14.28 -2.58 0.84
C ARG A 75 13.69 -1.69 -0.27
N VAL A 76 12.37 -1.56 -0.31
CA VAL A 76 11.66 -0.67 -1.25
C VAL A 76 12.06 0.78 -1.01
N ILE A 77 12.06 1.26 0.24
CA ILE A 77 12.49 2.62 0.60
C ILE A 77 13.92 2.86 0.14
N THR A 78 14.83 1.93 0.41
CA THR A 78 16.23 2.00 -0.05
C THR A 78 16.30 2.11 -1.57
N ALA A 79 15.57 1.25 -2.31
CA ALA A 79 15.56 1.27 -3.77
C ALA A 79 15.02 2.60 -4.34
N ILE A 80 13.98 3.17 -3.73
CA ILE A 80 13.42 4.49 -4.12
C ILE A 80 14.47 5.57 -3.90
N THR A 81 15.11 5.59 -2.73
CA THR A 81 16.08 6.62 -2.33
C THR A 81 17.32 6.56 -3.20
N ASP A 82 17.90 5.38 -3.40
CA ASP A 82 19.13 5.18 -4.18
C ASP A 82 18.96 5.60 -5.64
N ASN A 83 17.77 5.40 -6.20
CA ASN A 83 17.45 5.76 -7.58
C ASN A 83 16.80 7.15 -7.72
N LYS A 84 16.53 7.83 -6.61
CA LYS A 84 15.90 9.17 -6.56
C LYS A 84 14.56 9.23 -7.28
N PHE A 85 13.73 8.20 -7.10
CA PHE A 85 12.40 8.19 -7.66
C PHE A 85 11.45 9.11 -6.88
N ASP A 86 10.57 9.79 -7.59
CA ASP A 86 9.41 10.48 -6.99
C ASP A 86 8.34 9.42 -6.68
N ALA A 87 8.32 8.96 -5.43
CA ALA A 87 7.49 7.85 -5.03
C ALA A 87 6.96 7.99 -3.59
N ALA A 88 5.74 7.49 -3.39
CA ALA A 88 5.10 7.28 -2.10
C ALA A 88 4.88 5.79 -1.85
N LEU A 89 4.72 5.40 -0.60
CA LEU A 89 4.37 4.04 -0.22
C LEU A 89 2.86 3.90 -0.05
N SER A 90 2.32 2.75 -0.41
CA SER A 90 0.99 2.29 0.00
C SER A 90 1.16 1.03 0.81
N ILE A 91 0.62 0.99 2.02
CA ILE A 91 0.76 -0.16 2.92
C ILE A 91 -0.59 -0.66 3.41
N LYS A 92 -0.69 -1.96 3.63
CA LYS A 92 -1.87 -2.62 4.16
C LYS A 92 -1.65 -2.96 5.64
N PRO A 93 -2.42 -2.38 6.57
CA PRO A 93 -2.24 -2.64 7.99
C PRO A 93 -2.25 -4.13 8.37
N THR A 94 -3.05 -4.97 7.68
CA THR A 94 -3.09 -6.41 7.96
C THR A 94 -1.78 -7.11 7.63
N ALA A 95 -1.02 -6.66 6.63
CA ALA A 95 0.31 -7.19 6.31
C ALA A 95 1.37 -6.90 7.39
N PHE A 96 1.11 -5.93 8.28
CA PHE A 96 1.99 -5.59 9.39
C PHE A 96 1.62 -6.27 10.71
N GLY A 97 0.61 -7.14 10.70
CA GLY A 97 0.22 -7.97 11.84
C GLY A 97 -0.83 -7.35 12.76
N ILE A 98 -1.52 -6.28 12.37
CA ILE A 98 -2.49 -5.58 13.23
C ILE A 98 -3.66 -6.47 13.68
N LEU A 99 -4.03 -7.51 12.90
CA LEU A 99 -5.04 -8.49 13.26
C LEU A 99 -4.52 -9.61 14.18
N LEU A 100 -3.21 -9.82 14.26
CA LEU A 100 -2.58 -10.86 15.07
C LEU A 100 -2.16 -10.31 16.44
N ASP A 101 -1.49 -9.18 16.42
CA ASP A 101 -1.08 -8.41 17.58
C ASP A 101 -1.17 -6.93 17.25
N ARG A 102 -2.20 -6.26 17.77
CA ARG A 102 -2.50 -4.87 17.43
C ARG A 102 -1.35 -3.94 17.80
N GLU A 103 -0.77 -4.11 18.98
CA GLU A 103 0.30 -3.22 19.46
C GLU A 103 1.56 -3.38 18.63
N LEU A 104 1.98 -4.61 18.38
CA LEU A 104 3.15 -4.89 17.56
C LEU A 104 2.93 -4.50 16.08
N GLY A 105 1.71 -4.70 15.56
CA GLY A 105 1.34 -4.23 14.21
C GLY A 105 1.44 -2.71 14.08
N MET A 106 0.97 -1.96 15.07
CA MET A 106 1.10 -0.50 15.11
C MET A 106 2.57 -0.07 15.19
N GLN A 107 3.41 -0.74 15.98
CA GLN A 107 4.85 -0.48 16.06
C GLN A 107 5.56 -0.76 14.73
N ASN A 108 5.19 -1.82 14.04
CA ASN A 108 5.72 -2.15 12.71
C ASN A 108 5.39 -1.04 11.69
N ILE A 109 4.13 -0.59 11.66
CA ILE A 109 3.71 0.51 10.79
C ILE A 109 4.46 1.80 11.15
N GLU A 110 4.54 2.15 12.44
CA GLU A 110 5.27 3.33 12.90
C GLU A 110 6.73 3.31 12.44
N SER A 111 7.39 2.16 12.49
CA SER A 111 8.79 2.04 12.07
C SER A 111 8.98 2.38 10.59
N ILE A 112 8.04 1.96 9.72
CA ILE A 112 8.06 2.31 8.29
C ILE A 112 7.74 3.78 8.06
N VAL A 113 6.75 4.33 8.76
CA VAL A 113 6.38 5.76 8.65
C VAL A 113 7.56 6.66 9.05
N ARG A 114 8.27 6.31 10.13
CA ARG A 114 9.49 7.03 10.56
C ARG A 114 10.59 6.94 9.52
N LEU A 115 10.89 5.73 9.04
CA LEU A 115 11.92 5.54 8.02
C LEU A 115 11.56 6.29 6.72
N ALA A 116 10.30 6.26 6.30
CA ALA A 116 9.82 7.00 5.14
C ALA A 116 9.97 8.53 5.34
N LYS A 117 9.71 9.03 6.56
CA LYS A 117 9.90 10.45 6.91
C LYS A 117 11.35 10.88 6.77
N ASP A 118 12.30 10.05 7.21
CA ASP A 118 13.73 10.34 7.11
C ASP A 118 14.21 10.47 5.64
N HIS A 119 13.41 10.00 4.69
CA HIS A 119 13.64 10.07 3.26
C HIS A 119 12.63 10.94 2.50
N ASP A 120 11.89 11.81 3.18
CA ASP A 120 10.86 12.70 2.62
C ASP A 120 9.76 11.97 1.83
N MET A 121 9.45 10.72 2.22
CA MET A 121 8.40 9.92 1.57
C MET A 121 7.09 9.98 2.34
N PHE A 122 5.99 10.02 1.58
CA PHE A 122 4.65 9.88 2.12
C PHE A 122 4.24 8.39 2.19
N VAL A 123 3.52 8.03 3.23
CA VAL A 123 2.96 6.68 3.43
C VAL A 123 1.44 6.78 3.42
N ARG A 124 0.80 5.98 2.59
CA ARG A 124 -0.64 5.83 2.53
C ARG A 124 -1.05 4.50 3.17
N LEU A 125 -1.93 4.56 4.17
CA LEU A 125 -2.57 3.38 4.73
C LEU A 125 -3.79 3.04 3.87
N ASP A 126 -3.76 1.88 3.24
CA ASP A 126 -4.90 1.40 2.46
C ASP A 126 -6.02 0.94 3.39
N MET A 127 -7.25 1.27 3.00
CA MET A 127 -8.44 0.81 3.72
C MET A 127 -8.82 -0.57 3.20
N GLU A 128 -8.75 -1.56 4.07
CA GLU A 128 -9.02 -2.95 3.73
C GLU A 128 -10.49 -3.32 4.03
N ASP A 129 -10.76 -4.01 5.11
CA ASP A 129 -12.11 -4.40 5.47
C ASP A 129 -12.56 -3.80 6.81
N HIS A 130 -13.81 -4.11 7.21
CA HIS A 130 -14.44 -3.56 8.41
C HIS A 130 -13.74 -3.94 9.73
N ARG A 131 -12.94 -4.99 9.75
CA ARG A 131 -12.22 -5.46 10.95
C ARG A 131 -11.10 -4.50 11.36
N VAL A 132 -10.52 -3.82 10.39
CA VAL A 132 -9.35 -2.95 10.59
C VAL A 132 -9.61 -1.47 10.30
N THR A 133 -10.83 -1.10 9.89
CA THR A 133 -11.15 0.30 9.55
C THR A 133 -10.85 1.26 10.69
N ASP A 134 -11.31 0.95 11.91
CA ASP A 134 -11.10 1.81 13.07
C ASP A 134 -9.62 1.85 13.47
N ASP A 135 -8.95 0.70 13.46
CA ASP A 135 -7.53 0.62 13.77
C ASP A 135 -6.67 1.37 12.74
N THR A 136 -7.02 1.29 11.43
CA THR A 136 -6.30 2.02 10.37
C THR A 136 -6.40 3.54 10.57
N ILE A 137 -7.58 4.06 10.90
CA ILE A 137 -7.79 5.46 11.22
C ILE A 137 -7.01 5.84 12.49
N GLN A 138 -7.12 5.03 13.54
CA GLN A 138 -6.45 5.29 14.82
C GLN A 138 -4.92 5.30 14.67
N VAL A 139 -4.35 4.37 13.89
CA VAL A 139 -2.90 4.37 13.60
C VAL A 139 -2.47 5.71 13.00
N MET A 140 -3.21 6.23 12.02
CA MET A 140 -2.87 7.54 11.42
C MET A 140 -2.95 8.67 12.47
N LEU A 141 -4.00 8.69 13.28
CA LEU A 141 -4.17 9.72 14.33
C LEU A 141 -3.02 9.67 15.34
N ASP A 142 -2.69 8.48 15.83
CA ASP A 142 -1.58 8.27 16.77
C ASP A 142 -0.22 8.70 16.17
N MET A 143 -0.02 8.49 14.86
CA MET A 143 1.20 8.94 14.18
C MET A 143 1.26 10.46 14.11
N HIS A 144 0.14 11.14 13.78
CA HIS A 144 0.07 12.60 13.75
C HIS A 144 0.32 13.20 15.13
N GLU A 145 -0.22 12.60 16.20
CA GLU A 145 0.06 13.02 17.59
C GLU A 145 1.56 12.91 17.94
N LYS A 146 2.26 11.96 17.34
CA LYS A 146 3.72 11.79 17.48
C LYS A 146 4.53 12.69 16.53
N GLY A 147 3.87 13.61 15.79
CA GLY A 147 4.50 14.49 14.82
C GLY A 147 4.92 13.83 13.52
N LEU A 148 4.36 12.65 13.20
CA LEU A 148 4.58 11.95 11.94
C LEU A 148 3.45 12.31 10.96
N GLU A 149 3.57 13.46 10.29
CA GLU A 149 2.55 14.00 9.38
C GLU A 149 2.66 13.45 7.95
N ASN A 150 3.68 12.62 7.68
CA ASN A 150 3.90 12.00 6.38
C ASN A 150 3.08 10.73 6.16
N VAL A 151 1.98 10.55 6.86
CA VAL A 151 1.07 9.41 6.73
C VAL A 151 -0.38 9.87 6.58
N GLY A 152 -1.15 9.16 5.75
CA GLY A 152 -2.56 9.39 5.54
C GLY A 152 -3.32 8.10 5.27
N VAL A 153 -4.64 8.15 5.24
CA VAL A 153 -5.52 6.99 5.01
C VAL A 153 -6.31 7.14 3.72
N VAL A 154 -6.65 6.00 3.12
CA VAL A 154 -7.62 5.93 2.03
C VAL A 154 -9.02 5.69 2.62
N LEU A 155 -10.00 6.50 2.26
CA LEU A 155 -11.38 6.29 2.65
C LEU A 155 -12.20 5.72 1.48
N GLN A 156 -13.06 4.75 1.76
CA GLN A 156 -13.89 4.10 0.76
C GLN A 156 -15.25 4.80 0.64
N GLY A 157 -15.44 5.62 -0.39
CA GLY A 157 -16.65 6.44 -0.58
C GLY A 157 -17.97 5.67 -0.69
N ARG A 158 -17.94 4.32 -0.85
CA ARG A 158 -19.14 3.47 -0.88
C ARG A 158 -19.65 3.02 0.51
N LEU A 159 -18.87 3.25 1.56
CA LEU A 159 -19.24 2.87 2.92
C LEU A 159 -20.17 3.92 3.54
N PHE A 160 -21.20 3.48 4.26
CA PHE A 160 -22.11 4.40 4.95
C PHE A 160 -21.41 5.24 6.03
N ARG A 161 -20.32 4.75 6.59
CA ARG A 161 -19.52 5.44 7.61
C ARG A 161 -18.57 6.51 7.05
N SER A 162 -18.36 6.58 5.72
CA SER A 162 -17.33 7.45 5.12
C SER A 162 -17.48 8.91 5.49
N LEU A 163 -18.71 9.41 5.70
CA LEU A 163 -18.92 10.80 6.13
C LEU A 163 -18.38 11.04 7.54
N SER A 164 -18.67 10.15 8.50
CA SER A 164 -18.12 10.24 9.86
C SER A 164 -16.63 10.01 9.91
N ASP A 165 -16.11 9.12 9.04
CA ASP A 165 -14.66 8.91 8.94
C ASP A 165 -13.94 10.14 8.38
N ILE A 166 -14.52 10.83 7.39
CA ILE A 166 -14.01 12.13 6.89
C ILE A 166 -13.97 13.16 8.00
N GLU A 167 -15.05 13.28 8.80
CA GLU A 167 -15.06 14.20 9.93
C GLU A 167 -13.94 13.87 10.92
N ALA A 168 -13.77 12.59 11.29
CA ALA A 168 -12.73 12.16 12.21
C ALA A 168 -11.31 12.51 11.72
N VAL A 169 -11.02 12.31 10.42
CA VAL A 169 -9.68 12.60 9.87
C VAL A 169 -9.49 14.07 9.45
N SER A 170 -10.56 14.85 9.26
CA SER A 170 -10.46 16.25 8.81
C SER A 170 -9.86 17.18 9.88
N TYR A 171 -9.99 16.83 11.16
CA TYR A 171 -9.36 17.56 12.27
C TYR A 171 -7.84 17.43 12.31
N THR A 172 -7.27 16.47 11.58
CA THR A 172 -5.83 16.18 11.56
C THR A 172 -5.10 16.74 10.35
N HIS A 173 -5.61 17.78 9.70
CA HIS A 173 -5.05 18.37 8.48
C HIS A 173 -4.86 17.33 7.37
N LEU A 174 -5.96 17.02 6.68
CA LEU A 174 -5.88 16.51 5.32
C LEU A 174 -5.17 17.58 4.47
N ARG A 175 -3.85 17.62 4.48
CA ARG A 175 -3.13 18.16 3.34
C ARG A 175 -3.37 17.16 2.23
N ALA A 176 -4.42 17.37 1.45
CA ALA A 176 -4.43 16.86 0.11
C ALA A 176 -3.09 17.32 -0.48
N HIS A 177 -2.20 16.39 -0.79
CA HIS A 177 -1.09 16.67 -1.67
C HIS A 177 -1.73 16.91 -3.05
N GLU A 178 -2.20 18.13 -3.24
CA GLU A 178 -2.35 18.66 -4.56
C GLU A 178 -0.94 18.71 -5.11
N THR A 179 -0.59 17.71 -5.94
CA THR A 179 0.59 17.82 -6.79
C THR A 179 0.45 19.13 -7.55
N PRO A 180 1.42 20.06 -7.45
CA PRO A 180 1.38 21.27 -8.24
C PRO A 180 1.35 20.85 -9.71
N ARG A 181 0.24 21.10 -10.38
CA ARG A 181 0.22 21.01 -11.84
C ARG A 181 1.07 22.17 -12.36
N HIS A 182 2.27 21.83 -12.81
CA HIS A 182 3.05 22.69 -13.68
C HIS A 182 2.63 22.49 -15.14
#